data_d5cac02784926f6e328b0015753aec49
#
_entry.id   d5cac02784926f6e328b0015753aec49
#
_cell.length_a   1.000
_cell.length_b   1.000
_cell.length_c   1.000
_cell.angle_alpha   90.00
_cell.angle_beta   90.00
_cell.angle_gamma   90.00
#
_symmetry.space_group_name_H-M   'P 1'
#
loop_
_entity.id
_entity.type
_entity.pdbx_description
1 polymer ?
#
loop_
_entity_poly.entity_id
_entity_poly.type
_entity_poly.pdbx_seq_one_letter_code
_entity_poly.pdbx_strand_id
1 'polypeptide(L)'
;MKTGLPTTVIGSFPKPDYLPIRDWFDSARDTGEMDSPEATRSYSAYRPSDADEALFVRAAEDIIALQIAAGIDVPTDGEVRRENYIHYHCRHVSGFDFDHLEHRVLRDGAYAADLPAIRQAIRHENAPYSPHDFTASQAVSPRPIKFTLPGPMTIMDTTADCFYHDKRRLAADLGDSVNREIRALVDAGCRHIQVDEPLFARQLDDAFAFGMDGLERCFHKVPSGAVSYTHLTLPTILLV
;
A
#
# COMPACT_ATOMS: atom_id res chain seq x y z
N MET A 1 9.81 24.22 -21.48
CA MET A 1 9.14 23.84 -20.23
C MET A 1 7.73 23.43 -20.57
N LYS A 2 7.27 22.22 -20.16
CA LYS A 2 5.85 21.87 -20.27
C LYS A 2 5.04 22.84 -19.39
N THR A 3 4.06 23.50 -19.95
CA THR A 3 3.21 24.50 -19.27
C THR A 3 1.97 23.89 -18.62
N GLY A 4 1.96 22.58 -18.37
CA GLY A 4 0.85 21.83 -17.78
C GLY A 4 1.12 21.33 -16.38
N LEU A 5 0.05 20.90 -15.67
CA LEU A 5 0.18 20.17 -14.42
C LEU A 5 0.93 18.84 -14.65
N PRO A 6 1.83 18.43 -13.72
CA PRO A 6 2.49 17.14 -13.83
C PRO A 6 1.47 16.00 -13.74
N THR A 7 1.66 14.98 -14.60
CA THR A 7 0.81 13.80 -14.65
C THR A 7 1.41 12.65 -13.84
N THR A 8 0.58 11.86 -13.18
CA THR A 8 0.95 10.64 -12.50
C THR A 8 -0.15 9.59 -12.64
N VAL A 9 0.11 8.36 -12.20
CA VAL A 9 -0.87 7.26 -12.13
C VAL A 9 -1.22 6.96 -10.68
N ILE A 10 -2.23 6.12 -10.44
CA ILE A 10 -2.64 5.76 -9.06
C ILE A 10 -1.51 5.03 -8.34
N GLY A 11 -1.08 3.87 -8.83
CA GLY A 11 -0.03 3.09 -8.18
C GLY A 11 0.21 1.77 -8.90
N SER A 12 -0.65 0.81 -8.67
CA SER A 12 -0.50 -0.57 -9.12
C SER A 12 -0.65 -0.75 -10.63
N PHE A 13 0.13 -1.67 -11.18
CA PHE A 13 0.09 -2.13 -12.57
C PHE A 13 0.00 -3.66 -12.62
N PRO A 14 -0.54 -4.24 -13.71
CA PRO A 14 -0.47 -5.68 -13.94
C PRO A 14 0.97 -6.18 -13.88
N LYS A 15 1.18 -7.28 -13.16
CA LYS A 15 2.51 -7.85 -12.96
C LYS A 15 2.90 -8.71 -14.14
N PRO A 16 4.15 -8.60 -14.64
CA PRO A 16 4.67 -9.52 -15.63
C PRO A 16 4.63 -10.97 -15.15
N ASP A 17 4.34 -11.91 -16.06
CA ASP A 17 4.22 -13.35 -15.77
C ASP A 17 5.47 -13.99 -15.16
N TYR A 18 6.63 -13.36 -15.33
CA TYR A 18 7.89 -13.87 -14.79
C TYR A 18 8.10 -13.56 -13.31
N LEU A 19 7.23 -12.75 -12.67
CA LEU A 19 7.36 -12.45 -11.25
C LEU A 19 6.92 -13.61 -10.37
N PRO A 20 7.61 -13.85 -9.23
CA PRO A 20 7.30 -14.94 -8.32
C PRO A 20 6.06 -14.70 -7.44
N ILE A 21 5.40 -13.55 -7.59
CA ILE A 21 4.19 -13.19 -6.86
C ILE A 21 3.00 -13.05 -7.80
N ARG A 22 1.79 -13.26 -7.27
CA ARG A 22 0.55 -13.19 -8.05
C ARG A 22 0.24 -11.77 -8.52
N ASP A 23 -0.39 -11.69 -9.69
CA ASP A 23 -0.97 -10.46 -10.20
C ASP A 23 -2.42 -10.32 -9.72
N TRP A 24 -2.71 -9.22 -9.04
CA TRP A 24 -4.07 -8.88 -8.62
C TRP A 24 -5.04 -8.70 -9.79
N PHE A 25 -4.53 -8.30 -10.97
CA PHE A 25 -5.34 -8.04 -12.17
C PHE A 25 -5.52 -9.27 -13.06
N ASP A 26 -4.94 -10.41 -12.75
CA ASP A 26 -5.03 -11.63 -13.54
C ASP A 26 -6.34 -12.37 -13.28
N SER A 27 -7.43 -11.90 -13.90
CA SER A 27 -8.74 -12.54 -13.82
C SER A 27 -8.77 -13.95 -14.43
N ALA A 28 -7.84 -14.31 -15.30
CA ALA A 28 -7.75 -15.67 -15.89
C ALA A 28 -7.19 -16.69 -14.87
N ARG A 29 -6.45 -16.21 -13.88
CA ARG A 29 -5.97 -16.99 -12.73
C ARG A 29 -6.82 -16.79 -11.48
N ASP A 30 -7.91 -16.04 -11.59
CA ASP A 30 -8.83 -15.80 -10.50
C ASP A 30 -9.64 -17.07 -10.22
N THR A 31 -9.03 -17.95 -9.45
CA THR A 31 -9.68 -19.15 -8.89
C THR A 31 -10.48 -18.85 -7.64
N GLY A 32 -10.69 -17.56 -7.32
CA GLY A 32 -11.28 -17.12 -6.05
C GLY A 32 -10.35 -17.26 -4.84
N GLU A 33 -9.07 -17.60 -5.06
CA GLU A 33 -8.11 -17.96 -4.02
C GLU A 33 -7.10 -16.86 -3.67
N MET A 34 -7.20 -15.66 -4.25
CA MET A 34 -6.23 -14.59 -3.96
C MET A 34 -6.24 -14.15 -2.50
N ASP A 35 -7.41 -14.23 -1.85
CA ASP A 35 -7.58 -13.98 -0.42
C ASP A 35 -7.68 -15.28 0.38
N SER A 36 -7.21 -16.41 -0.19
CA SER A 36 -7.24 -17.68 0.55
C SER A 36 -6.28 -17.63 1.74
N PRO A 37 -6.60 -18.31 2.84
CA PRO A 37 -5.71 -18.45 3.99
C PRO A 37 -4.31 -18.97 3.61
N GLU A 38 -4.25 -19.90 2.64
CA GLU A 38 -3.00 -20.48 2.13
C GLU A 38 -2.15 -19.44 1.41
N ALA A 39 -2.74 -18.64 0.53
CA ALA A 39 -2.04 -17.56 -0.17
C ALA A 39 -1.51 -16.53 0.81
N THR A 40 -2.34 -16.10 1.76
CA THR A 40 -1.96 -15.13 2.80
C THR A 40 -0.78 -15.61 3.62
N ARG A 41 -0.77 -16.88 4.05
CA ARG A 41 0.35 -17.48 4.79
C ARG A 41 1.60 -17.64 3.94
N SER A 42 1.45 -18.04 2.67
CA SER A 42 2.60 -18.20 1.76
C SER A 42 3.40 -16.92 1.61
N TYR A 43 2.71 -15.79 1.46
CA TYR A 43 3.36 -14.46 1.38
C TYR A 43 3.98 -14.02 2.70
N SER A 44 3.45 -14.42 3.85
CA SER A 44 4.04 -14.11 5.15
C SER A 44 5.38 -14.82 5.37
N ALA A 45 5.52 -16.02 4.80
CA ALA A 45 6.77 -16.80 4.83
C ALA A 45 7.73 -16.44 3.69
N TYR A 46 7.26 -15.76 2.64
CA TYR A 46 8.07 -15.44 1.47
C TYR A 46 9.21 -14.49 1.82
N ARG A 47 10.40 -14.84 1.39
CA ARG A 47 11.60 -14.01 1.46
C ARG A 47 12.24 -14.02 0.08
N PRO A 48 12.29 -12.86 -0.60
CA PRO A 48 12.89 -12.76 -1.93
C PRO A 48 14.35 -13.24 -1.91
N SER A 49 14.71 -14.05 -2.91
CA SER A 49 16.11 -14.35 -3.21
C SER A 49 16.73 -13.23 -4.03
N ASP A 50 18.06 -13.22 -4.19
CA ASP A 50 18.74 -12.26 -5.07
C ASP A 50 18.21 -12.34 -6.53
N ALA A 51 17.80 -13.53 -6.97
CA ALA A 51 17.20 -13.72 -8.27
C ALA A 51 15.78 -13.09 -8.35
N ASP A 52 14.98 -13.23 -7.31
CA ASP A 52 13.66 -12.58 -7.23
C ASP A 52 13.82 -11.04 -7.19
N GLU A 53 14.81 -10.55 -6.44
CA GLU A 53 15.13 -9.11 -6.39
C GLU A 53 15.46 -8.56 -7.78
N ALA A 54 16.26 -9.27 -8.56
CA ALA A 54 16.58 -8.88 -9.93
C ALA A 54 15.32 -8.84 -10.84
N LEU A 55 14.38 -9.78 -10.64
CA LEU A 55 13.12 -9.79 -11.37
C LEU A 55 12.22 -8.62 -10.97
N PHE A 56 12.15 -8.25 -9.68
CA PHE A 56 11.39 -7.08 -9.23
C PHE A 56 11.96 -5.77 -9.78
N VAL A 57 13.28 -5.63 -9.79
CA VAL A 57 13.94 -4.44 -10.37
C VAL A 57 13.64 -4.34 -11.87
N ARG A 58 13.74 -5.45 -12.60
CA ARG A 58 13.41 -5.50 -14.03
C ARG A 58 11.93 -5.13 -14.27
N ALA A 59 11.01 -5.67 -13.49
CA ALA A 59 9.59 -5.37 -13.63
C ALA A 59 9.28 -3.88 -13.36
N ALA A 60 9.92 -3.29 -12.34
CA ALA A 60 9.81 -1.86 -12.07
C ALA A 60 10.35 -1.02 -13.25
N GLU A 61 11.49 -1.39 -13.83
CA GLU A 61 12.06 -0.74 -15.01
C GLU A 61 11.11 -0.77 -16.20
N ASP A 62 10.58 -1.96 -16.54
CA ASP A 62 9.65 -2.16 -17.66
C ASP A 62 8.38 -1.30 -17.49
N ILE A 63 7.78 -1.30 -16.29
CA ILE A 63 6.56 -0.54 -15.97
C ILE A 63 6.82 0.96 -15.94
N ILE A 64 7.92 1.40 -15.39
CA ILE A 64 8.31 2.82 -15.39
C ILE A 64 8.54 3.31 -16.83
N ALA A 65 9.23 2.52 -17.64
CA ALA A 65 9.46 2.84 -19.05
C ALA A 65 8.14 2.97 -19.84
N LEU A 66 7.19 2.07 -19.60
CA LEU A 66 5.85 2.10 -20.20
C LEU A 66 5.11 3.40 -19.83
N GLN A 67 5.10 3.78 -18.56
CA GLN A 67 4.47 5.00 -18.08
C GLN A 67 5.11 6.26 -18.70
N ILE A 68 6.43 6.30 -18.77
CA ILE A 68 7.17 7.41 -19.38
C ILE A 68 6.88 7.51 -20.88
N ALA A 69 6.81 6.39 -21.59
CA ALA A 69 6.45 6.35 -23.00
C ALA A 69 5.01 6.82 -23.26
N ALA A 70 4.10 6.55 -22.32
CA ALA A 70 2.73 7.09 -22.34
C ALA A 70 2.64 8.58 -21.96
N GLY A 71 3.74 9.24 -21.61
CA GLY A 71 3.80 10.67 -21.30
C GLY A 71 3.61 11.03 -19.84
N ILE A 72 3.60 10.06 -18.92
CA ILE A 72 3.50 10.30 -17.48
C ILE A 72 4.76 11.01 -16.98
N ASP A 73 4.59 12.10 -16.21
CA ASP A 73 5.69 12.91 -15.70
C ASP A 73 6.31 12.31 -14.43
N VAL A 74 5.49 11.76 -13.54
CA VAL A 74 5.90 11.14 -12.28
C VAL A 74 5.35 9.71 -12.25
N PRO A 75 6.13 8.70 -12.72
CA PRO A 75 5.71 7.31 -12.71
C PRO A 75 5.72 6.71 -11.30
N THR A 76 5.14 5.52 -11.15
CA THR A 76 5.24 4.66 -9.96
C THR A 76 6.07 3.41 -10.28
N ASP A 77 6.47 2.69 -9.25
CA ASP A 77 7.09 1.36 -9.37
C ASP A 77 6.11 0.25 -9.81
N GLY A 78 4.82 0.60 -10.01
CA GLY A 78 3.77 -0.34 -10.36
C GLY A 78 3.38 -1.29 -9.23
N GLU A 79 3.93 -1.11 -8.03
CA GLU A 79 3.73 -1.97 -6.86
C GLU A 79 4.14 -3.44 -7.14
N VAL A 80 5.14 -3.61 -7.97
CA VAL A 80 5.56 -4.94 -8.47
C VAL A 80 6.01 -5.90 -7.38
N ARG A 81 6.44 -5.38 -6.21
CA ARG A 81 6.87 -6.18 -5.05
C ARG A 81 5.72 -6.62 -4.16
N ARG A 82 4.52 -6.07 -4.37
CA ARG A 82 3.38 -6.18 -3.46
C ARG A 82 2.31 -7.07 -4.09
N GLU A 83 2.07 -8.22 -3.51
CA GLU A 83 0.94 -9.08 -3.89
C GLU A 83 -0.40 -8.45 -3.49
N ASN A 84 -0.40 -7.73 -2.37
CA ASN A 84 -1.47 -6.88 -1.87
C ASN A 84 -0.82 -5.69 -1.16
N TYR A 85 -1.02 -4.46 -1.64
CA TYR A 85 -0.30 -3.28 -1.15
C TYR A 85 -0.57 -2.99 0.34
N ILE A 86 -1.73 -3.37 0.87
CA ILE A 86 -2.11 -3.18 2.26
C ILE A 86 -1.43 -4.25 3.14
N HIS A 87 -1.63 -5.53 2.80
CA HIS A 87 -1.07 -6.64 3.57
C HIS A 87 0.45 -6.66 3.52
N TYR A 88 1.05 -6.23 2.40
CA TYR A 88 2.49 -6.04 2.29
C TYR A 88 3.02 -5.09 3.38
N HIS A 89 2.39 -3.92 3.56
CA HIS A 89 2.72 -3.02 4.67
C HIS A 89 2.54 -3.71 6.03
N CYS A 90 1.40 -4.35 6.26
CA CYS A 90 1.09 -4.99 7.53
C CYS A 90 2.10 -6.06 7.95
N ARG A 91 2.73 -6.79 6.98
CA ARG A 91 3.75 -7.80 7.28
C ARG A 91 5.05 -7.22 7.80
N HIS A 92 5.32 -5.96 7.56
CA HIS A 92 6.52 -5.27 8.04
C HIS A 92 6.31 -4.60 9.41
N VAL A 93 5.09 -4.65 9.94
CA VAL A 93 4.68 -4.00 11.18
C VAL A 93 4.26 -5.04 12.20
N SER A 94 4.71 -4.91 13.46
CA SER A 94 4.33 -5.81 14.55
C SER A 94 2.86 -5.58 14.95
N GLY A 95 2.21 -6.64 15.45
CA GLY A 95 0.83 -6.59 15.92
C GLY A 95 -0.15 -7.36 15.05
N PHE A 96 0.21 -7.61 13.78
CA PHE A 96 -0.59 -8.41 12.86
C PHE A 96 -0.25 -9.90 12.94
N ASP A 97 -1.29 -10.73 12.91
CA ASP A 97 -1.24 -12.20 12.84
C ASP A 97 -1.80 -12.64 11.48
N PHE A 98 -0.94 -13.22 10.65
CA PHE A 98 -1.27 -13.77 9.35
C PHE A 98 -1.45 -15.30 9.36
N ASP A 99 -1.17 -15.95 10.48
CA ASP A 99 -1.30 -17.39 10.64
C ASP A 99 -2.72 -17.78 11.11
N HIS A 100 -3.33 -16.93 11.95
CA HIS A 100 -4.67 -17.11 12.50
C HIS A 100 -5.60 -15.99 12.02
N LEU A 101 -6.16 -16.20 10.84
CA LEU A 101 -7.07 -15.24 10.21
C LEU A 101 -8.43 -15.22 10.92
N GLU A 102 -9.13 -14.08 10.81
CA GLU A 102 -10.48 -13.89 11.34
C GLU A 102 -11.48 -13.74 10.21
N HIS A 103 -12.52 -14.58 10.25
CA HIS A 103 -13.64 -14.46 9.30
C HIS A 103 -14.42 -13.18 9.56
N ARG A 104 -14.54 -12.32 8.55
CA ARG A 104 -15.30 -11.08 8.61
C ARG A 104 -16.29 -10.97 7.46
N VAL A 105 -17.47 -10.50 7.79
CA VAL A 105 -18.47 -10.09 6.82
C VAL A 105 -18.38 -8.57 6.68
N LEU A 106 -18.12 -8.12 5.47
CA LEU A 106 -17.86 -6.73 5.15
C LEU A 106 -18.94 -6.16 4.24
N ARG A 107 -19.03 -4.84 4.16
CA ARG A 107 -19.94 -4.13 3.25
C ARG A 107 -21.40 -4.59 3.38
N ASP A 108 -21.92 -4.60 4.61
CA ASP A 108 -23.32 -4.97 4.91
C ASP A 108 -23.75 -6.36 4.37
N GLY A 109 -22.80 -7.30 4.37
CA GLY A 109 -23.05 -8.66 3.92
C GLY A 109 -22.71 -8.93 2.45
N ALA A 110 -22.24 -7.95 1.71
CA ALA A 110 -21.90 -8.12 0.29
C ALA A 110 -20.60 -8.90 0.04
N TYR A 111 -19.73 -8.98 1.05
CA TYR A 111 -18.43 -9.65 0.94
C TYR A 111 -18.04 -10.29 2.27
N ALA A 112 -17.51 -11.50 2.21
CA ALA A 112 -16.95 -12.19 3.37
C ALA A 112 -15.53 -12.66 3.04
N ALA A 113 -14.60 -12.46 3.97
CA ALA A 113 -13.21 -12.85 3.81
C ALA A 113 -12.57 -13.24 5.14
N ASP A 114 -11.52 -14.05 5.06
CA ASP A 114 -10.64 -14.35 6.18
C ASP A 114 -9.49 -13.34 6.17
N LEU A 115 -9.49 -12.44 7.16
CA LEU A 115 -8.59 -11.30 7.24
C LEU A 115 -7.47 -11.51 8.25
N PRO A 116 -6.27 -10.95 8.02
CA PRO A 116 -5.23 -10.87 9.03
C PRO A 116 -5.76 -10.18 10.29
N ALA A 117 -5.41 -10.71 11.46
CA ALA A 117 -5.91 -10.23 12.74
C ALA A 117 -4.89 -9.33 13.45
N ILE A 118 -5.36 -8.23 14.02
CA ILE A 118 -4.56 -7.41 14.94
C ILE A 118 -4.73 -7.98 16.34
N ARG A 119 -3.70 -8.64 16.87
CA ARG A 119 -3.74 -9.32 18.18
C ARG A 119 -2.84 -8.71 19.23
N GLN A 120 -2.06 -7.71 18.85
CA GLN A 120 -1.16 -6.96 19.75
C GLN A 120 -1.14 -5.49 19.33
N ALA A 121 -0.51 -4.65 20.16
CA ALA A 121 -0.31 -3.25 19.83
C ALA A 121 0.50 -3.11 18.53
N ILE A 122 0.02 -2.26 17.63
CA ILE A 122 0.74 -1.93 16.40
C ILE A 122 2.02 -1.19 16.76
N ARG A 123 3.15 -1.72 16.29
CA ARG A 123 4.47 -1.13 16.49
C ARG A 123 5.33 -1.36 15.28
N HIS A 124 6.04 -0.34 14.88
CA HIS A 124 7.02 -0.44 13.81
C HIS A 124 8.41 -0.63 14.41
N GLU A 125 8.71 -1.83 14.89
CA GLU A 125 9.97 -2.17 15.57
C GLU A 125 11.10 -2.49 14.58
N ASN A 126 10.75 -3.04 13.42
CA ASN A 126 11.69 -3.39 12.35
C ASN A 126 12.20 -2.14 11.60
N ALA A 127 13.28 -2.29 10.85
CA ALA A 127 13.71 -1.26 9.90
C ALA A 127 12.60 -1.00 8.86
N PRO A 128 12.38 0.27 8.47
CA PRO A 128 11.44 0.59 7.39
C PRO A 128 11.79 -0.15 6.09
N TYR A 129 10.79 -0.71 5.42
CA TYR A 129 10.96 -1.46 4.18
C TYR A 129 10.94 -0.55 2.94
N SER A 130 10.18 0.52 3.02
CA SER A 130 9.91 1.38 1.86
C SER A 130 11.14 2.07 1.26
N PRO A 131 12.20 2.43 2.02
CA PRO A 131 13.42 2.97 1.43
C PRO A 131 14.13 1.99 0.48
N HIS A 132 14.14 0.70 0.81
CA HIS A 132 14.71 -0.32 -0.07
C HIS A 132 13.95 -0.39 -1.39
N ASP A 133 12.63 -0.54 -1.34
CA ASP A 133 11.78 -0.65 -2.52
C ASP A 133 11.84 0.61 -3.39
N PHE A 134 11.82 1.79 -2.75
CA PHE A 134 11.95 3.07 -3.43
C PHE A 134 13.31 3.21 -4.12
N THR A 135 14.40 2.98 -3.41
CA THR A 135 15.75 3.18 -3.98
C THR A 135 16.04 2.23 -5.12
N ALA A 136 15.61 0.96 -5.01
CA ALA A 136 15.75 -0.03 -6.08
C ALA A 136 15.00 0.41 -7.35
N SER A 137 13.77 0.90 -7.22
CA SER A 137 12.95 1.36 -8.34
C SER A 137 13.41 2.72 -8.88
N GLN A 138 13.85 3.64 -8.00
CA GLN A 138 14.38 4.94 -8.43
C GLN A 138 15.70 4.78 -9.21
N ALA A 139 16.52 3.79 -8.88
CA ALA A 139 17.80 3.54 -9.57
C ALA A 139 17.62 3.20 -11.06
N VAL A 140 16.48 2.63 -11.46
CA VAL A 140 16.16 2.28 -12.84
C VAL A 140 15.24 3.30 -13.53
N SER A 141 14.89 4.39 -12.84
CA SER A 141 14.03 5.45 -13.38
C SER A 141 14.83 6.69 -13.77
N PRO A 142 14.68 7.21 -15.00
CA PRO A 142 15.27 8.51 -15.40
C PRO A 142 14.48 9.72 -14.84
N ARG A 143 13.37 9.49 -14.14
CA ARG A 143 12.50 10.50 -13.54
C ARG A 143 12.28 10.23 -12.06
N PRO A 144 11.96 11.25 -11.24
CA PRO A 144 11.47 11.00 -9.89
C PRO A 144 10.24 10.10 -9.93
N ILE A 145 10.21 9.07 -9.09
CA ILE A 145 9.05 8.19 -8.95
C ILE A 145 8.19 8.58 -7.75
N LYS A 146 6.92 8.23 -7.82
CA LYS A 146 5.97 8.33 -6.70
C LYS A 146 5.90 6.97 -5.99
N PHE A 147 5.95 7.00 -4.66
CA PHE A 147 5.76 5.83 -3.81
C PHE A 147 4.39 5.87 -3.13
N THR A 148 3.68 4.75 -3.12
CA THR A 148 2.33 4.60 -2.56
C THR A 148 2.36 3.84 -1.24
N LEU A 149 1.53 4.23 -0.29
CA LEU A 149 1.35 3.59 1.01
C LEU A 149 -0.15 3.50 1.34
N PRO A 150 -0.61 2.44 2.02
CA PRO A 150 -1.98 2.39 2.51
C PRO A 150 -2.18 3.36 3.67
N GLY A 151 -3.35 3.97 3.74
CA GLY A 151 -3.75 4.79 4.87
C GLY A 151 -4.34 3.98 6.03
N PRO A 152 -4.42 4.57 7.25
CA PRO A 152 -4.89 3.89 8.45
C PRO A 152 -6.28 3.27 8.32
N MET A 153 -7.28 3.99 7.79
CA MET A 153 -8.63 3.44 7.63
C MET A 153 -8.66 2.29 6.63
N THR A 154 -7.88 2.40 5.55
CA THR A 154 -7.76 1.36 4.53
C THR A 154 -7.17 0.08 5.13
N ILE A 155 -6.18 0.19 6.02
CA ILE A 155 -5.63 -0.95 6.76
C ILE A 155 -6.70 -1.55 7.69
N MET A 156 -7.43 -0.71 8.42
CA MET A 156 -8.49 -1.16 9.34
C MET A 156 -9.62 -1.92 8.63
N ASP A 157 -10.00 -1.52 7.41
CA ASP A 157 -11.08 -2.17 6.64
C ASP A 157 -10.70 -3.58 6.14
N THR A 158 -9.40 -3.83 5.99
CA THR A 158 -8.87 -5.09 5.44
C THR A 158 -8.17 -5.96 6.48
N THR A 159 -8.33 -5.63 7.75
CA THR A 159 -7.80 -6.39 8.89
C THR A 159 -8.86 -6.54 9.99
N ALA A 160 -8.69 -7.49 10.87
CA ALA A 160 -9.62 -7.73 11.97
C ALA A 160 -9.02 -7.23 13.30
N ASP A 161 -9.61 -6.20 13.89
CA ASP A 161 -9.22 -5.76 15.23
C ASP A 161 -9.69 -6.75 16.30
N CYS A 162 -8.74 -7.46 16.92
CA CYS A 162 -8.94 -8.38 18.03
C CYS A 162 -8.24 -7.90 19.32
N PHE A 163 -7.67 -6.69 19.31
CA PHE A 163 -6.87 -6.18 20.43
C PHE A 163 -7.31 -4.81 20.93
N TYR A 164 -7.49 -3.84 20.04
CA TYR A 164 -7.74 -2.46 20.45
C TYR A 164 -9.17 -2.24 20.93
N HIS A 165 -10.15 -2.72 20.19
CA HIS A 165 -11.58 -2.45 20.37
C HIS A 165 -11.89 -0.94 20.50
N ASP A 166 -10.98 -0.10 19.97
CA ASP A 166 -11.01 1.35 19.94
C ASP A 166 -10.44 1.85 18.62
N LYS A 167 -11.34 2.25 17.73
CA LYS A 167 -10.98 2.70 16.36
C LYS A 167 -10.05 3.90 16.36
N ARG A 168 -10.22 4.87 17.29
CA ARG A 168 -9.36 6.05 17.37
C ARG A 168 -7.93 5.70 17.74
N ARG A 169 -7.78 4.84 18.75
CA ARG A 169 -6.47 4.38 19.18
C ARG A 169 -5.77 3.56 18.10
N LEU A 170 -6.51 2.65 17.46
CA LEU A 170 -5.97 1.85 16.35
C LEU A 170 -5.54 2.74 15.18
N ALA A 171 -6.39 3.68 14.75
CA ALA A 171 -6.06 4.62 13.67
C ALA A 171 -4.82 5.46 14.00
N ALA A 172 -4.65 5.88 15.27
CA ALA A 172 -3.49 6.64 15.72
C ALA A 172 -2.19 5.81 15.61
N ASP A 173 -2.19 4.57 16.12
CA ASP A 173 -1.00 3.70 16.10
C ASP A 173 -0.64 3.27 14.66
N LEU A 174 -1.65 3.04 13.81
CA LEU A 174 -1.44 2.80 12.38
C LEU A 174 -0.88 4.04 11.66
N GLY A 175 -1.41 5.23 11.98
CA GLY A 175 -0.88 6.49 11.45
C GLY A 175 0.59 6.72 11.82
N ASP A 176 0.97 6.41 13.06
CA ASP A 176 2.37 6.48 13.50
C ASP A 176 3.26 5.46 12.78
N SER A 177 2.73 4.27 12.48
CA SER A 177 3.43 3.25 11.69
C SER A 177 3.70 3.74 10.26
N VAL A 178 2.68 4.26 9.57
CA VAL A 178 2.83 4.82 8.22
C VAL A 178 3.75 6.05 8.23
N ASN A 179 3.67 6.90 9.26
CA ASN A 179 4.57 8.05 9.43
C ASN A 179 6.05 7.63 9.43
N ARG A 180 6.37 6.52 10.07
CA ARG A 180 7.75 6.01 10.10
C ARG A 180 8.26 5.66 8.70
N GLU A 181 7.43 5.01 7.88
CA GLU A 181 7.74 4.74 6.48
C GLU A 181 7.91 6.03 5.66
N ILE A 182 6.98 6.98 5.81
CA ILE A 182 7.04 8.27 5.10
C ILE A 182 8.33 9.02 5.43
N ARG A 183 8.71 9.10 6.69
CA ARG A 183 9.95 9.77 7.08
C ARG A 183 11.18 9.09 6.51
N ALA A 184 11.21 7.77 6.54
CA ALA A 184 12.29 6.99 5.97
C ALA A 184 12.39 7.15 4.43
N LEU A 185 11.26 7.22 3.73
CA LEU A 185 11.20 7.55 2.30
C LEU A 185 11.77 8.94 2.01
N VAL A 186 11.40 9.94 2.81
CA VAL A 186 11.92 11.31 2.68
C VAL A 186 13.43 11.34 2.89
N ASP A 187 13.94 10.65 3.90
CA ASP A 187 15.37 10.53 4.19
C ASP A 187 16.11 9.81 3.04
N ALA A 188 15.46 8.85 2.38
CA ALA A 188 15.97 8.18 1.18
C ALA A 188 15.88 9.05 -0.10
N GLY A 189 15.31 10.25 -0.02
CA GLY A 189 15.21 11.20 -1.13
C GLY A 189 13.91 11.14 -1.94
N CYS A 190 12.90 10.36 -1.52
CA CYS A 190 11.59 10.34 -2.16
C CYS A 190 10.91 11.72 -2.00
N ARG A 191 10.36 12.25 -3.11
CA ARG A 191 9.70 13.57 -3.15
C ARG A 191 8.22 13.49 -3.52
N HIS A 192 7.75 12.32 -3.91
CA HIS A 192 6.37 12.09 -4.29
C HIS A 192 5.86 10.87 -3.52
N ILE A 193 5.10 11.11 -2.46
CA ILE A 193 4.54 10.06 -1.60
C ILE A 193 3.01 10.20 -1.63
N GLN A 194 2.32 9.10 -1.83
CA GLN A 194 0.86 9.03 -1.81
C GLN A 194 0.42 8.10 -0.67
N VAL A 195 -0.54 8.57 0.11
CA VAL A 195 -1.26 7.73 1.09
C VAL A 195 -2.67 7.49 0.59
N ASP A 196 -3.05 6.23 0.42
CA ASP A 196 -4.30 5.82 -0.18
C ASP A 196 -5.39 5.59 0.88
N GLU A 197 -6.42 6.45 0.86
CA GLU A 197 -7.58 6.40 1.77
C GLU A 197 -8.92 6.40 1.02
N PRO A 198 -9.22 5.38 0.20
CA PRO A 198 -10.50 5.31 -0.51
C PRO A 198 -11.70 5.19 0.44
N LEU A 199 -11.49 4.81 1.69
CA LEU A 199 -12.50 4.66 2.71
C LEU A 199 -13.15 5.99 3.11
N PHE A 200 -12.46 7.11 2.96
CA PHE A 200 -13.01 8.43 3.27
C PHE A 200 -14.26 8.76 2.45
N ALA A 201 -14.32 8.30 1.20
CA ALA A 201 -15.51 8.47 0.37
C ALA A 201 -16.66 7.52 0.73
N ARG A 202 -16.38 6.41 1.39
CA ARG A 202 -17.36 5.34 1.68
C ARG A 202 -17.83 5.32 3.13
N GLN A 203 -17.00 5.79 4.06
CA GLN A 203 -17.24 5.77 5.50
C GLN A 203 -17.03 7.18 6.07
N LEU A 204 -17.86 8.13 5.65
CA LEU A 204 -17.72 9.55 5.99
C LEU A 204 -17.76 9.80 7.51
N ASP A 205 -18.64 9.13 8.22
CA ASP A 205 -18.78 9.32 9.67
C ASP A 205 -17.50 8.90 10.41
N ASP A 206 -16.92 7.76 10.05
CA ASP A 206 -15.65 7.28 10.61
C ASP A 206 -14.47 8.16 10.16
N ALA A 207 -14.49 8.65 8.91
CA ALA A 207 -13.48 9.58 8.42
C ALA A 207 -13.43 10.86 9.26
N PHE A 208 -14.58 11.46 9.57
CA PHE A 208 -14.67 12.63 10.44
C PHE A 208 -14.42 12.30 11.92
N ALA A 209 -14.83 11.12 12.38
CA ALA A 209 -14.69 10.74 13.78
C ALA A 209 -13.24 10.50 14.20
N PHE A 210 -12.43 9.87 13.36
CA PHE A 210 -11.03 9.50 13.68
C PHE A 210 -10.10 9.37 12.45
N GLY A 211 -10.66 9.20 11.24
CA GLY A 211 -9.86 8.94 10.05
C GLY A 211 -8.93 10.08 9.68
N MET A 212 -9.42 11.32 9.77
CA MET A 212 -8.61 12.52 9.50
C MET A 212 -7.45 12.65 10.48
N ASP A 213 -7.70 12.42 11.77
CA ASP A 213 -6.64 12.46 12.80
C ASP A 213 -5.58 11.38 12.53
N GLY A 214 -6.02 10.16 12.15
CA GLY A 214 -5.11 9.07 11.76
C GLY A 214 -4.27 9.43 10.55
N LEU A 215 -4.87 10.03 9.53
CA LEU A 215 -4.17 10.46 8.33
C LEU A 215 -3.19 11.62 8.60
N GLU A 216 -3.57 12.60 9.42
CA GLU A 216 -2.68 13.70 9.83
C GLU A 216 -1.43 13.17 10.54
N ARG A 217 -1.57 12.13 11.36
CA ARG A 217 -0.44 11.48 12.03
C ARG A 217 0.55 10.88 11.05
N CYS A 218 0.11 10.37 9.90
CA CYS A 218 1.01 9.87 8.85
C CYS A 218 2.03 10.93 8.41
N PHE A 219 1.67 12.22 8.47
CA PHE A 219 2.51 13.34 8.03
C PHE A 219 3.16 14.12 9.18
N HIS A 220 3.05 13.65 10.41
CA HIS A 220 3.63 14.34 11.56
C HIS A 220 5.15 14.52 11.42
N LYS A 221 5.64 15.75 11.56
CA LYS A 221 7.07 16.13 11.40
C LYS A 221 7.68 15.75 10.04
N VAL A 222 6.89 15.57 9.01
CA VAL A 222 7.37 15.44 7.64
C VAL A 222 7.66 16.85 7.10
N PRO A 223 8.84 17.13 6.51
CA PRO A 223 9.17 18.44 5.99
C PRO A 223 8.19 18.90 4.89
N SER A 224 7.73 20.14 4.95
CA SER A 224 6.89 20.73 3.92
C SER A 224 7.63 20.73 2.58
N GLY A 225 6.98 20.26 1.51
CA GLY A 225 7.58 20.12 0.18
C GLY A 225 8.27 18.79 -0.10
N ALA A 226 8.38 17.89 0.91
CA ALA A 226 8.87 16.52 0.72
C ALA A 226 7.78 15.54 0.27
N VAL A 227 6.52 15.94 0.29
CA VAL A 227 5.38 15.06 0.04
C VAL A 227 4.39 15.73 -0.90
N SER A 228 4.03 15.05 -1.98
CA SER A 228 2.83 15.35 -2.75
C SER A 228 1.69 14.56 -2.14
N TYR A 229 0.83 15.21 -1.41
CA TYR A 229 -0.36 14.61 -0.84
C TYR A 229 -1.37 14.34 -1.94
N THR A 230 -1.76 13.08 -2.12
CA THR A 230 -2.87 12.74 -3.01
C THR A 230 -3.90 11.97 -2.20
N HIS A 231 -5.01 12.61 -1.95
CA HIS A 231 -6.19 12.00 -1.41
C HIS A 231 -6.98 11.39 -2.57
N LEU A 232 -7.03 10.06 -2.67
CA LEU A 232 -7.85 9.38 -3.67
C LEU A 232 -9.29 9.28 -3.21
N THR A 233 -10.06 10.30 -3.51
CA THR A 233 -11.49 10.12 -3.72
C THR A 233 -11.71 9.86 -5.20
N LEU A 234 -11.59 8.62 -5.65
CA LEU A 234 -12.21 8.23 -6.89
C LEU A 234 -13.70 8.02 -6.60
N PRO A 235 -14.61 8.80 -7.21
CA PRO A 235 -15.96 8.32 -7.36
C PRO A 235 -15.85 7.08 -8.22
N THR A 236 -15.93 5.91 -7.62
CA THR A 236 -16.19 4.68 -8.36
C THR A 236 -17.61 4.82 -8.89
N ILE A 237 -17.78 5.54 -9.99
CA ILE A 237 -18.96 5.38 -10.83
C ILE A 237 -18.74 4.04 -11.50
N LEU A 238 -19.16 2.98 -10.85
CA LEU A 238 -19.54 1.75 -11.50
C LEU A 238 -20.78 2.09 -12.32
N LEU A 239 -20.54 2.52 -13.55
CA LEU A 239 -21.53 2.38 -14.59
C LEU A 239 -21.50 0.91 -14.98
N VAL A 240 -22.46 0.17 -14.46
CA VAL A 240 -22.90 -1.11 -14.98
C VAL A 240 -23.63 -0.85 -16.29
#